data_b092e115fb4e00c8d251ea91aa059ed7
#
_entry.id   b092e115fb4e00c8d251ea91aa059ed7
#
_cell.length_a   1.000
_cell.length_b   1.000
_cell.length_c   1.000
_cell.angle_alpha   90.00
_cell.angle_beta   90.00
_cell.angle_gamma   90.00
#
_symmetry.space_group_name_H-M   'P 1'
#
loop_
_entity.id
_entity.type
_entity.pdbx_description
1 polymer ?
#
loop_
_entity_poly.entity_id
_entity_poly.type
_entity_poly.pdbx_seq_one_letter_code
_entity_poly.pdbx_strand_id
1 'polypeptide(L)'
;MSCGTGGGCSTCKVSEKRGSSTSSVFNWLEGVDTSKSNKNKDLIEVQFKMNRKEYFHNSDNISVSEGDFVAVEGNSGHDIGRITLIGEIVYYQLKRKKIDLEKTPLKKIYRLAKETDLEKYEKAIELENPTLKKAK
;
A
#
# COMPACT_ATOMS: atom_id res chain seq x y z
N MET A 1 -17.26 -31.97 13.15
CA MET A 1 -16.31 -32.95 12.65
C MET A 1 -14.90 -32.42 12.89
N SER A 2 -14.13 -33.08 13.70
CA SER A 2 -12.71 -32.73 13.89
C SER A 2 -11.90 -33.25 12.70
N CYS A 3 -11.03 -32.44 12.13
CA CYS A 3 -10.04 -32.93 11.18
C CYS A 3 -9.15 -33.95 11.89
N GLY A 4 -9.21 -35.21 11.44
CA GLY A 4 -8.41 -36.29 12.02
C GLY A 4 -6.93 -36.01 11.89
N THR A 5 -6.18 -36.45 12.86
CA THR A 5 -4.72 -36.41 12.93
C THR A 5 -4.11 -37.08 11.70
N GLY A 6 -3.45 -36.31 10.83
CA GLY A 6 -2.55 -36.84 9.82
C GLY A 6 -2.87 -36.54 8.36
N GLY A 7 -3.94 -35.87 8.02
CA GLY A 7 -4.25 -35.47 6.65
C GLY A 7 -4.09 -33.96 6.47
N GLY A 8 -3.03 -33.52 5.83
CA GLY A 8 -2.88 -32.14 5.45
C GLY A 8 -4.06 -31.71 4.58
N CYS A 9 -4.89 -30.78 5.06
CA CYS A 9 -5.97 -30.22 4.29
C CYS A 9 -5.40 -29.51 3.06
N SER A 10 -5.53 -30.10 1.89
CA SER A 10 -5.04 -29.55 0.62
C SER A 10 -5.70 -28.21 0.24
N THR A 11 -6.76 -27.84 0.94
CA THR A 11 -7.50 -26.59 0.75
C THR A 11 -6.90 -25.43 1.54
N CYS A 12 -6.01 -25.71 2.50
CA CYS A 12 -5.36 -24.70 3.35
C CYS A 12 -3.99 -24.26 2.81
N LYS A 13 -3.75 -24.37 1.50
CA LYS A 13 -2.59 -23.72 0.89
C LYS A 13 -2.78 -22.22 0.93
N VAL A 14 -2.47 -21.63 2.05
CA VAL A 14 -2.19 -20.19 2.14
C VAL A 14 -1.02 -19.92 1.21
N SER A 15 -1.28 -19.22 0.13
CA SER A 15 -0.22 -18.84 -0.78
C SER A 15 0.78 -17.95 -0.02
N GLU A 16 1.97 -18.46 0.19
CA GLU A 16 3.06 -17.78 0.92
C GLU A 16 3.59 -16.51 0.27
N LYS A 17 2.86 -15.93 -0.70
CA LYS A 17 3.29 -14.70 -1.38
C LYS A 17 2.77 -13.41 -0.77
N ARG A 18 2.13 -13.47 0.39
CA ARG A 18 1.82 -12.26 1.13
C ARG A 18 2.91 -12.06 2.18
N GLY A 19 3.83 -11.13 1.88
CA GLY A 19 4.75 -10.67 2.88
C GLY A 19 4.01 -10.42 4.19
N SER A 20 4.56 -10.90 5.27
CA SER A 20 4.03 -10.88 6.63
C SER A 20 3.74 -9.46 7.14
N SER A 21 2.84 -8.76 6.49
CA SER A 21 2.27 -7.53 7.02
C SER A 21 0.95 -7.87 7.67
N THR A 22 0.95 -8.01 8.98
CA THR A 22 -0.24 -8.23 9.81
C THR A 22 -1.30 -7.12 9.70
N SER A 23 -1.05 -6.11 8.90
CA SER A 23 -1.93 -4.95 8.70
C SER A 23 -2.45 -4.80 7.27
N SER A 24 -2.38 -5.84 6.42
CA SER A 24 -3.00 -5.79 5.10
C SER A 24 -4.52 -5.89 5.24
N VAL A 25 -5.22 -4.90 4.72
CA VAL A 25 -6.69 -4.91 4.64
C VAL A 25 -7.08 -5.55 3.32
N PHE A 26 -7.94 -6.56 3.40
CA PHE A 26 -8.50 -7.20 2.22
C PHE A 26 -9.60 -6.32 1.62
N ASN A 27 -9.57 -6.11 0.32
CA ASN A 27 -10.60 -5.37 -0.39
C ASN A 27 -11.83 -6.26 -0.64
N TRP A 28 -12.70 -6.38 0.35
CA TRP A 28 -13.93 -7.18 0.24
C TRP A 28 -15.03 -6.51 -0.59
N LEU A 29 -14.85 -5.23 -0.95
CA LEU A 29 -15.77 -4.47 -1.80
C LEU A 29 -15.40 -4.53 -3.29
N GLU A 30 -14.34 -5.26 -3.63
CA GLU A 30 -13.95 -5.47 -5.02
C GLU A 30 -15.08 -6.16 -5.79
N GLY A 31 -15.55 -5.53 -6.86
CA GLY A 31 -16.67 -6.02 -7.67
C GLY A 31 -18.07 -5.59 -7.19
N VAL A 32 -18.19 -4.85 -6.11
CA VAL A 32 -19.44 -4.19 -5.74
C VAL A 32 -19.54 -2.85 -6.46
N ASP A 33 -20.53 -2.71 -7.33
CA ASP A 33 -20.81 -1.47 -8.03
C ASP A 33 -21.29 -0.39 -7.05
N THR A 34 -20.37 0.33 -6.48
CA THR A 34 -20.63 1.52 -5.66
C THR A 34 -20.74 2.76 -6.54
N SER A 35 -21.66 2.74 -7.50
CA SER A 35 -21.81 3.74 -8.56
C SER A 35 -22.15 5.16 -8.09
N LYS A 36 -22.23 5.42 -6.80
CA LYS A 36 -22.70 6.70 -6.26
C LYS A 36 -21.63 7.75 -5.95
N SER A 37 -20.34 7.44 -6.07
CA SER A 37 -19.31 8.40 -5.70
C SER A 37 -18.04 8.25 -6.54
N ASN A 38 -18.05 8.82 -7.72
CA ASN A 38 -16.86 8.91 -8.58
C ASN A 38 -15.72 9.74 -7.97
N LYS A 39 -16.00 10.52 -6.92
CA LYS A 39 -15.03 11.42 -6.28
C LYS A 39 -13.96 10.72 -5.45
N ASN A 40 -14.20 9.49 -5.05
CA ASN A 40 -13.31 8.78 -4.12
C ASN A 40 -12.43 7.72 -4.80
N LYS A 41 -12.60 7.54 -6.12
CA LYS A 41 -11.80 6.55 -6.88
C LYS A 41 -10.32 6.91 -6.98
N ASP A 42 -10.02 8.19 -6.78
CA ASP A 42 -8.66 8.72 -6.92
C ASP A 42 -7.85 8.68 -5.62
N LEU A 43 -8.42 8.09 -4.56
CA LEU A 43 -7.73 7.94 -3.29
C LEU A 43 -6.94 6.64 -3.27
N ILE A 44 -5.69 6.73 -2.83
CA ILE A 44 -4.77 5.61 -2.78
C ILE A 44 -4.07 5.57 -1.43
N GLU A 45 -4.01 4.38 -0.82
CA GLU A 45 -3.17 4.12 0.35
C GLU A 45 -1.84 3.54 -0.13
N VAL A 46 -0.76 4.18 0.26
CA VAL A 46 0.60 3.74 -0.04
C VAL A 46 1.30 3.34 1.24
N GLN A 47 1.89 2.17 1.24
CA GLN A 47 2.72 1.66 2.30
C GLN A 47 4.19 1.88 1.98
N PHE A 48 4.85 2.55 2.89
CA PHE A 48 6.29 2.74 2.87
C PHE A 48 6.98 1.69 3.74
N LYS A 49 8.25 1.83 3.83
CA LYS A 49 9.10 1.09 4.71
C LYS A 49 8.62 1.17 6.18
N MET A 50 8.87 0.11 6.93
CA MET A 50 8.45 -0.04 8.33
C MET A 50 6.93 0.07 8.55
N ASN A 51 6.15 -0.38 7.58
CA ASN A 51 4.68 -0.36 7.66
C ASN A 51 4.05 1.03 7.83
N ARG A 52 4.78 2.10 7.55
CA ARG A 52 4.23 3.44 7.51
C ARG A 52 3.26 3.54 6.33
N LYS A 53 2.04 3.96 6.59
CA LYS A 53 0.99 4.13 5.60
C LYS A 53 0.60 5.60 5.51
N GLU A 54 0.56 6.10 4.30
CA GLU A 54 0.09 7.45 3.99
C GLU A 54 -0.93 7.42 2.85
N TYR A 55 -1.73 8.46 2.76
CA TYR A 55 -2.80 8.58 1.78
C TYR A 55 -2.44 9.62 0.74
N PHE A 56 -2.73 9.29 -0.52
CA PHE A 56 -2.40 10.11 -1.68
C PHE A 56 -3.60 10.26 -2.58
N HIS A 57 -3.56 11.30 -3.39
CA HIS A 57 -4.55 11.58 -4.41
C HIS A 57 -3.93 11.36 -5.79
N ASN A 58 -4.61 10.58 -6.63
CA ASN A 58 -4.23 10.33 -8.01
C ASN A 58 -4.83 11.41 -8.91
N SER A 59 -4.21 12.59 -8.94
CA SER A 59 -4.71 13.71 -9.76
C SER A 59 -4.56 13.47 -11.26
N ASP A 60 -3.60 12.67 -11.65
CA ASP A 60 -3.23 12.47 -13.07
C ASP A 60 -3.91 11.23 -13.67
N ASN A 61 -4.84 10.61 -12.95
CA ASN A 61 -5.56 9.39 -13.37
C ASN A 61 -4.62 8.30 -13.88
N ILE A 62 -3.51 8.10 -13.18
CA ILE A 62 -2.54 7.07 -13.53
C ILE A 62 -3.18 5.71 -13.29
N SER A 63 -3.11 4.82 -14.27
CA SER A 63 -3.57 3.44 -14.13
C SER A 63 -2.64 2.70 -13.16
N VAL A 64 -3.11 2.46 -11.96
CA VAL A 64 -2.38 1.80 -10.89
C VAL A 64 -3.18 0.62 -10.36
N SER A 65 -2.48 -0.40 -9.91
CA SER A 65 -3.06 -1.60 -9.31
C SER A 65 -2.55 -1.81 -7.88
N GLU A 66 -3.30 -2.54 -7.10
CA GLU A 66 -2.85 -2.94 -5.77
C GLU A 66 -1.58 -3.78 -5.86
N GLY A 67 -0.56 -3.41 -5.12
CA GLY A 67 0.74 -4.05 -5.13
C GLY A 67 1.80 -3.35 -5.98
N ASP A 68 1.42 -2.38 -6.81
CA ASP A 68 2.36 -1.61 -7.63
C ASP A 68 3.20 -0.66 -6.77
N PHE A 69 4.42 -0.42 -7.24
CA PHE A 69 5.28 0.60 -6.64
C PHE A 69 5.08 1.93 -7.35
N VAL A 70 4.94 2.97 -6.57
CA VAL A 70 4.74 4.35 -7.06
C VAL A 70 5.73 5.30 -6.46
N ALA A 71 6.10 6.29 -7.26
CA ALA A 71 6.85 7.44 -6.80
C ALA A 71 5.86 8.54 -6.40
N VAL A 72 5.95 8.95 -5.16
CA VAL A 72 5.04 9.90 -4.53
C VAL A 72 5.79 11.12 -4.03
N GLU A 73 5.05 12.17 -3.74
CA GLU A 73 5.58 13.37 -3.12
C GLU A 73 6.00 13.09 -1.68
N GLY A 74 7.29 13.19 -1.41
CA GLY A 74 7.87 13.11 -0.07
C GLY A 74 8.10 14.49 0.55
N ASN A 75 8.46 14.52 1.83
CA ASN A 75 8.77 15.77 2.52
C ASN A 75 10.05 16.45 1.98
N SER A 76 10.98 15.68 1.46
CA SER A 76 12.26 16.14 0.92
C SER A 76 12.52 15.64 -0.50
N GLY A 77 11.50 15.57 -1.33
CA GLY A 77 11.61 15.13 -2.71
C GLY A 77 10.65 13.99 -3.06
N HIS A 78 11.15 12.94 -3.66
CA HIS A 78 10.36 11.78 -4.07
C HIS A 78 10.58 10.64 -3.08
N ASP A 79 9.51 9.96 -2.74
CA ASP A 79 9.56 8.73 -1.96
C ASP A 79 8.96 7.58 -2.78
N ILE A 80 9.36 6.34 -2.50
CA ILE A 80 8.86 5.17 -3.20
C ILE A 80 8.08 4.33 -2.20
N GLY A 81 6.86 4.01 -2.56
CA GLY A 81 6.01 3.16 -1.74
C GLY A 81 5.23 2.17 -2.57
N ARG A 82 4.66 1.20 -1.90
CA ARG A 82 3.81 0.18 -2.50
C ARG A 82 2.35 0.49 -2.25
N ILE A 83 1.54 0.41 -3.27
CA ILE A 83 0.09 0.58 -3.16
C ILE A 83 -0.51 -0.61 -2.41
N THR A 84 -1.27 -0.32 -1.38
CA THR A 84 -1.98 -1.33 -0.59
C THR A 84 -3.47 -1.36 -0.87
N LEU A 85 -4.07 -0.20 -1.07
CA LEU A 85 -5.51 -0.07 -1.33
C LEU A 85 -5.79 1.09 -2.28
N ILE A 86 -6.84 0.96 -3.07
CA ILE A 86 -7.29 1.96 -4.03
C ILE A 86 -8.79 2.20 -3.88
N GLY A 87 -9.21 3.46 -4.02
CA GLY A 87 -10.60 3.83 -4.17
C GLY A 87 -11.38 4.01 -2.88
N GLU A 88 -12.64 3.60 -2.89
CA GLU A 88 -13.61 3.89 -1.81
C GLU A 88 -13.21 3.34 -0.45
N ILE A 89 -12.55 2.20 -0.39
CA ILE A 89 -12.06 1.63 0.86
C ILE A 89 -11.13 2.59 1.58
N VAL A 90 -10.28 3.28 0.82
CA VAL A 90 -9.37 4.29 1.37
C VAL A 90 -10.16 5.43 2.02
N TYR A 91 -11.24 5.86 1.37
CA TYR A 91 -12.15 6.88 1.94
C TYR A 91 -12.76 6.44 3.28
N TYR A 92 -13.25 5.21 3.36
CA TYR A 92 -13.79 4.67 4.61
C TYR A 92 -12.74 4.57 5.72
N GLN A 93 -11.51 4.21 5.36
CA GLN A 93 -10.40 4.20 6.32
C GLN A 93 -10.04 5.59 6.83
N LEU A 94 -10.00 6.59 5.95
CA LEU A 94 -9.79 7.99 6.33
C LEU A 94 -10.87 8.48 7.30
N LYS A 95 -12.12 8.18 6.98
CA LYS A 95 -13.26 8.50 7.84
C LYS A 95 -13.16 7.83 9.22
N ARG A 96 -12.77 6.55 9.25
CA ARG A 96 -12.55 5.80 10.51
C ARG A 96 -11.43 6.42 11.34
N LYS A 97 -10.38 6.90 10.72
CA LYS A 97 -9.25 7.57 11.37
C LYS A 97 -9.54 9.03 11.71
N LYS A 98 -10.73 9.54 11.39
CA LYS A 98 -11.14 10.95 11.58
C LYS A 98 -10.20 11.94 10.89
N ILE A 99 -9.67 11.57 9.74
CA ILE A 99 -8.86 12.43 8.89
C ILE A 99 -9.79 13.13 7.91
N ASP A 100 -9.92 14.44 8.07
CA ASP A 100 -10.74 15.26 7.18
C ASP A 100 -9.95 15.61 5.92
N LEU A 101 -10.47 15.18 4.77
CA LEU A 101 -9.88 15.48 3.46
C LEU A 101 -9.85 16.98 3.13
N GLU A 102 -10.75 17.74 3.73
CA GLU A 102 -10.82 19.19 3.52
C GLU A 102 -9.74 19.96 4.28
N LYS A 103 -9.33 19.42 5.44
CA LYS A 103 -8.35 20.07 6.32
C LYS A 103 -6.92 19.63 6.07
N THR A 104 -6.74 18.41 5.59
CA THR A 104 -5.42 17.82 5.36
C THR A 104 -5.20 17.71 3.85
N PRO A 105 -4.34 18.55 3.26
CA PRO A 105 -4.01 18.42 1.85
C PRO A 105 -3.33 17.09 1.60
N LEU A 106 -3.95 16.24 0.79
CA LEU A 106 -3.35 15.00 0.37
C LEU A 106 -2.22 15.26 -0.64
N LYS A 107 -1.11 14.60 -0.44
CA LYS A 107 0.01 14.63 -1.37
C LYS A 107 -0.36 13.90 -2.66
N LYS A 108 0.35 14.18 -3.73
CA LYS A 108 0.09 13.61 -5.06
C LYS A 108 1.00 12.44 -5.36
N ILE A 109 0.50 11.58 -6.25
CA ILE A 109 1.33 10.57 -6.90
C ILE A 109 1.89 11.18 -8.17
N TYR A 110 3.20 11.00 -8.40
CA TYR A 110 3.85 11.52 -9.60
C TYR A 110 3.80 10.54 -10.76
N ARG A 111 4.15 9.28 -10.49
CA ARG A 111 4.24 8.24 -11.53
C ARG A 111 4.40 6.86 -10.93
N LEU A 112 4.24 5.84 -11.75
CA LEU A 112 4.68 4.49 -11.41
C LEU A 112 6.20 4.46 -11.23
N ALA A 113 6.68 3.68 -10.28
CA ALA A 113 8.11 3.49 -10.06
C ALA A 113 8.73 2.76 -11.26
N LYS A 114 9.87 3.24 -11.71
CA LYS A 114 10.67 2.57 -12.75
C LYS A 114 11.63 1.57 -12.11
N GLU A 115 12.17 0.67 -12.91
CA GLU A 115 13.18 -0.30 -12.45
C GLU A 115 14.37 0.38 -11.76
N THR A 116 14.82 1.50 -12.30
CA THR A 116 15.91 2.30 -11.70
C THR A 116 15.57 2.86 -10.31
N ASP A 117 14.31 3.12 -10.05
CA ASP A 117 13.85 3.61 -8.75
C ASP A 117 13.79 2.44 -7.74
N LEU A 118 13.35 1.27 -8.20
CA LEU A 118 13.33 0.05 -7.40
C LEU A 118 14.75 -0.40 -7.02
N GLU A 119 15.70 -0.36 -7.95
CA GLU A 119 17.10 -0.65 -7.65
C GLU A 119 17.68 0.27 -6.57
N LYS A 120 17.37 1.55 -6.64
CA LYS A 120 17.80 2.51 -5.61
C LYS A 120 17.15 2.22 -4.26
N TYR A 121 15.88 1.85 -4.28
CA TYR A 121 15.13 1.47 -3.08
C TYR A 121 15.72 0.21 -2.43
N GLU A 122 16.02 -0.82 -3.21
CA GLU A 122 16.65 -2.05 -2.72
C GLU A 122 18.06 -1.79 -2.16
N LYS A 123 18.89 -1.04 -2.88
CA LYS A 123 20.22 -0.62 -2.39
C LYS A 123 20.15 0.16 -1.09
N ALA A 124 19.16 1.03 -0.95
CA ALA A 124 18.94 1.76 0.29
C ALA A 124 18.61 0.83 1.47
N ILE A 125 17.79 -0.19 1.23
CA ILE A 125 17.46 -1.21 2.24
C ILE A 125 18.69 -2.03 2.63
N GLU A 126 19.49 -2.45 1.66
CA GLU A 126 20.73 -3.21 1.92
C GLU A 126 21.72 -2.42 2.77
N LEU A 127 21.84 -1.12 2.54
CA LEU A 127 22.76 -0.24 3.26
C LEU A 127 22.33 0.05 4.71
N GLU A 128 21.09 -0.25 5.07
CA GLU A 128 20.59 0.03 6.43
C GLU A 128 21.25 -0.83 7.49
N ASN A 129 21.38 -2.12 7.23
CA ASN A 129 21.98 -3.05 8.17
C ASN A 129 23.44 -2.69 8.52
N PRO A 130 24.32 -2.42 7.53
CA PRO A 130 25.69 -2.01 7.85
C PRO A 130 25.73 -0.63 8.52
N THR A 131 24.82 0.29 8.15
CA THR A 131 24.75 1.61 8.77
C THR A 131 24.33 1.53 10.23
N LEU A 132 23.33 0.69 10.53
CA LEU A 132 22.90 0.43 11.90
C LEU A 132 24.03 -0.16 12.77
N LYS A 133 24.84 -1.07 12.22
CA LYS A 133 25.99 -1.65 12.92
C LYS A 133 27.08 -0.60 13.21
N LYS A 134 27.28 0.36 12.31
CA LYS A 134 28.23 1.45 12.50
C LYS A 134 27.76 2.52 13.49
N ALA A 135 26.43 2.68 13.63
CA ALA A 135 25.83 3.65 14.53
C ALA A 135 25.72 3.16 15.99
N LYS A 136 25.90 1.88 16.23
CA LYS A 136 25.96 1.26 17.55
C LYS A 136 27.37 1.24 18.10
#